data_269bfb8fd172535b009d7d0a24052fd6
#
_entry.id   269bfb8fd172535b009d7d0a24052fd6
#
_cell.length_a   1.000
_cell.length_b   1.000
_cell.length_c   1.000
_cell.angle_alpha   90.00
_cell.angle_beta   90.00
_cell.angle_gamma   90.00
#
_symmetry.space_group_name_H-M   'P 1'
#
loop_
_entity.id
_entity.type
_entity.pdbx_description
1 polymer ?
#
loop_
_entity_poly.entity_id
_entity_poly.type
_entity_poly.pdbx_seq_one_letter_code
_entity_poly.pdbx_strand_id
1 'polypeptide(L)'
;MKNTIRILGIAIILVLLAQIVMMFMPYFDFSDMVKPDRKGNIPESEFSLQEYCWMDTEDMGKSFFKNLIEDYNVNDHAVPLVLTFVIACVLVILNGMNFANSFNTYVTFRAGFIKVITHLASAFWCYIAINAYLTSGVLQFGDQQLYMISLILIYVATALIALRLVVELVSSIVAGNKARAARRAAREAA
;
A
#
# COMPACT_ATOMS: atom_id res chain seq x y z
N MET A 1 10.16 5.33 -22.75
CA MET A 1 9.62 4.22 -21.94
C MET A 1 10.38 3.97 -20.63
N LYS A 2 11.73 3.85 -20.58
CA LYS A 2 12.45 3.67 -19.30
C LYS A 2 12.17 4.82 -18.30
N ASN A 3 12.22 6.08 -18.75
CA ASN A 3 11.94 7.24 -17.90
C ASN A 3 10.50 7.28 -17.40
N THR A 4 9.54 6.87 -18.22
CA THR A 4 8.13 6.77 -17.82
C THR A 4 7.94 5.78 -16.68
N ILE A 5 8.58 4.60 -16.77
CA ILE A 5 8.55 3.58 -15.71
C ILE A 5 9.16 4.10 -14.40
N ARG A 6 10.26 4.88 -14.49
CA ARG A 6 10.88 5.51 -13.31
C ARG A 6 9.97 6.54 -12.66
N ILE A 7 9.36 7.41 -13.47
CA ILE A 7 8.43 8.44 -12.97
C ILE A 7 7.24 7.78 -12.29
N LEU A 8 6.64 6.76 -12.90
CA LEU A 8 5.55 6.00 -12.31
C LEU A 8 5.98 5.30 -11.00
N GLY A 9 7.20 4.76 -10.95
CA GLY A 9 7.75 4.17 -9.72
C GLY A 9 7.85 5.17 -8.58
N ILE A 10 8.32 6.38 -8.85
CA ILE A 10 8.39 7.47 -7.86
C ILE A 10 6.97 7.89 -7.43
N ALA A 11 6.06 8.09 -8.39
CA ALA A 11 4.68 8.48 -8.09
C ALA A 11 3.99 7.44 -7.18
N ILE A 12 4.16 6.15 -7.44
CA ILE A 12 3.64 5.06 -6.60
C ILE A 12 4.23 5.15 -5.18
N ILE A 13 5.53 5.36 -5.05
CA ILE A 13 6.19 5.51 -3.73
C ILE A 13 5.57 6.68 -2.97
N LEU A 14 5.41 7.83 -3.60
CA LEU A 14 4.86 9.03 -2.95
C LEU A 14 3.42 8.81 -2.48
N VAL A 15 2.58 8.18 -3.29
CA VAL A 15 1.18 7.89 -2.92
C VAL A 15 1.11 6.86 -1.80
N LEU A 16 1.96 5.82 -1.82
CA LEU A 16 2.03 4.84 -0.72
C LEU A 16 2.54 5.49 0.58
N LEU A 17 3.51 6.40 0.51
CA LEU A 17 3.97 7.15 1.68
C LEU A 17 2.86 8.05 2.24
N ALA A 18 2.11 8.73 1.37
CA ALA A 18 0.95 9.50 1.79
C ALA A 18 -0.10 8.62 2.49
N GLN A 19 -0.37 7.41 1.95
CA GLN A 19 -1.27 6.43 2.56
C GLN A 19 -0.76 5.97 3.94
N ILE A 20 0.55 5.75 4.09
CA ILE A 20 1.17 5.41 5.37
C ILE A 20 0.98 6.54 6.39
N VAL A 21 1.20 7.80 5.98
CA VAL A 21 1.00 8.97 6.84
C VAL A 21 -0.46 9.08 7.29
N MET A 22 -1.41 8.79 6.39
CA MET A 22 -2.84 8.82 6.72
C MET A 22 -3.20 7.86 7.86
N MET A 23 -2.48 6.75 8.07
CA MET A 23 -2.71 5.83 9.18
C MET A 23 -2.49 6.45 10.57
N PHE A 24 -1.74 7.54 10.64
CA PHE A 24 -1.42 8.25 11.89
C PHE A 24 -2.29 9.51 12.11
N MET A 25 -3.23 9.77 11.20
CA MET A 25 -4.15 10.90 11.36
C MET A 25 -5.30 10.53 12.33
N PRO A 26 -5.88 11.48 13.04
CA PRO A 26 -7.00 11.26 13.96
C PRO A 26 -8.27 10.94 13.15
N TYR A 27 -8.48 9.65 12.89
CA TYR A 27 -9.63 9.16 12.12
C TYR A 27 -10.92 9.07 12.91
N PHE A 28 -10.81 8.85 14.21
CA PHE A 28 -11.95 8.59 15.09
C PHE A 28 -12.02 9.66 16.15
N ASP A 29 -13.18 10.30 16.24
CA ASP A 29 -13.53 11.23 17.31
C ASP A 29 -14.75 10.69 18.05
N PHE A 30 -14.54 10.26 19.27
CA PHE A 30 -15.57 9.78 20.19
C PHE A 30 -15.94 10.81 21.25
N SER A 31 -15.60 12.10 21.07
CA SER A 31 -15.82 13.16 22.06
C SER A 31 -17.28 13.25 22.52
N ASP A 32 -18.23 12.99 21.61
CA ASP A 32 -19.66 13.00 21.93
C ASP A 32 -20.11 11.79 22.79
N MET A 33 -19.33 10.72 22.81
CA MET A 33 -19.64 9.48 23.53
C MET A 33 -18.96 9.41 24.90
N VAL A 34 -17.91 10.19 25.10
CA VAL A 34 -17.09 10.15 26.31
C VAL A 34 -17.65 11.09 27.37
N LYS A 35 -17.96 10.54 28.55
CA LYS A 35 -18.39 11.36 29.69
C LYS A 35 -17.18 11.74 30.56
N PRO A 36 -17.11 12.96 31.06
CA PRO A 36 -16.08 13.33 32.01
C PRO A 36 -16.07 12.39 33.24
N ASP A 37 -14.88 12.11 33.74
CA ASP A 37 -14.71 11.33 34.97
C ASP A 37 -15.26 12.10 36.16
N ARG A 38 -15.29 11.47 37.36
CA ARG A 38 -15.76 12.12 38.60
C ARG A 38 -14.94 13.36 39.00
N LYS A 39 -13.77 13.57 38.39
CA LYS A 39 -12.88 14.70 38.59
C LYS A 39 -13.01 15.79 37.51
N GLY A 40 -13.89 15.55 36.51
CA GLY A 40 -14.10 16.47 35.41
C GLY A 40 -13.06 16.31 34.26
N ASN A 41 -12.19 15.32 34.29
CA ASN A 41 -11.28 15.08 33.20
C ASN A 41 -12.02 14.38 32.06
N ILE A 42 -11.82 14.84 30.84
CA ILE A 42 -12.32 14.20 29.64
C ILE A 42 -11.24 13.18 29.19
N PRO A 43 -11.56 11.88 29.12
CA PRO A 43 -10.62 10.89 28.57
C PRO A 43 -10.29 11.22 27.13
N GLU A 44 -9.16 10.72 26.67
CA GLU A 44 -8.76 10.82 25.27
C GLU A 44 -9.85 10.22 24.37
N SER A 45 -10.31 10.99 23.39
CA SER A 45 -11.45 10.65 22.55
C SER A 45 -11.11 10.65 21.05
N GLU A 46 -9.95 11.17 20.69
CA GLU A 46 -9.45 11.18 19.32
C GLU A 46 -8.40 10.08 19.12
N PHE A 47 -8.62 9.23 18.14
CA PHE A 47 -7.73 8.11 17.86
C PHE A 47 -7.37 8.06 16.37
N SER A 48 -6.09 7.84 16.10
CA SER A 48 -5.62 7.53 14.75
C SER A 48 -6.10 6.13 14.32
N LEU A 49 -6.07 5.89 13.02
CA LEU A 49 -6.38 4.56 12.50
C LEU A 49 -5.40 3.50 13.03
N GLN A 50 -4.15 3.88 13.23
CA GLN A 50 -3.14 3.02 13.82
C GLN A 50 -3.49 2.67 15.27
N GLU A 51 -3.85 3.63 16.09
CA GLU A 51 -4.27 3.41 17.49
C GLU A 51 -5.53 2.54 17.55
N TYR A 52 -6.53 2.82 16.70
CA TYR A 52 -7.73 2.00 16.61
C TYR A 52 -7.42 0.53 16.31
N CYS A 53 -6.49 0.26 15.41
CA CYS A 53 -6.08 -1.10 15.08
C CYS A 53 -5.35 -1.82 16.23
N TRP A 54 -4.83 -1.06 17.21
CA TRP A 54 -4.07 -1.59 18.35
C TRP A 54 -4.86 -1.52 19.66
N MET A 55 -6.05 -0.91 19.63
CA MET A 55 -6.91 -0.85 20.81
C MET A 55 -7.39 -2.24 21.18
N ASP A 56 -6.90 -2.70 22.31
CA ASP A 56 -7.58 -3.74 23.08
C ASP A 56 -8.39 -3.06 24.17
N THR A 57 -9.66 -3.34 24.25
CA THR A 57 -10.59 -2.74 25.22
C THR A 57 -10.24 -3.06 26.66
N GLU A 58 -9.36 -4.04 26.92
CA GLU A 58 -9.00 -4.46 28.28
C GLU A 58 -7.50 -4.34 28.62
N ASP A 59 -6.60 -4.19 27.67
CA ASP A 59 -5.14 -4.27 27.98
C ASP A 59 -4.28 -3.53 26.95
N MET A 60 -4.01 -2.25 27.17
CA MET A 60 -3.15 -1.42 26.31
C MET A 60 -1.68 -1.89 26.20
N GLY A 61 -1.33 -3.06 26.73
CA GLY A 61 0.04 -3.57 26.78
C GLY A 61 0.37 -4.77 25.90
N LYS A 62 -0.59 -5.29 25.13
CA LYS A 62 -0.33 -6.46 24.29
C LYS A 62 0.41 -6.08 23.00
N SER A 63 1.41 -6.89 22.60
CA SER A 63 2.15 -6.63 21.37
C SER A 63 1.28 -6.86 20.13
N PHE A 64 1.53 -6.08 19.08
CA PHE A 64 0.86 -6.16 17.78
C PHE A 64 0.63 -7.59 17.27
N PHE A 65 1.67 -8.41 17.30
CA PHE A 65 1.57 -9.79 16.82
C PHE A 65 0.66 -10.68 17.69
N LYS A 66 0.59 -10.40 18.96
CA LYS A 66 -0.29 -11.14 19.89
C LYS A 66 -1.74 -10.78 19.62
N ASN A 67 -2.05 -9.51 19.46
CA ASN A 67 -3.40 -9.05 19.09
C ASN A 67 -3.80 -9.57 17.70
N LEU A 68 -2.88 -9.59 16.73
CA LEU A 68 -3.13 -10.12 15.39
C LEU A 68 -3.52 -11.60 15.40
N ILE A 69 -2.96 -12.39 16.31
CA ILE A 69 -3.12 -13.86 16.34
C ILE A 69 -4.21 -14.30 17.33
N GLU A 70 -4.29 -13.68 18.51
CA GLU A 70 -5.18 -14.12 19.60
C GLU A 70 -6.58 -13.48 19.53
N ASP A 71 -6.70 -12.20 19.12
CA ASP A 71 -7.97 -11.46 19.11
C ASP A 71 -8.59 -11.33 17.72
N TYR A 72 -8.37 -12.33 16.86
CA TYR A 72 -8.94 -12.37 15.51
C TYR A 72 -10.48 -12.20 15.50
N ASN A 73 -11.14 -12.48 16.63
CA ASN A 73 -12.60 -12.37 16.76
C ASN A 73 -13.09 -11.00 17.22
N VAL A 74 -12.25 -10.12 17.75
CA VAL A 74 -12.70 -8.86 18.36
C VAL A 74 -12.76 -7.72 17.34
N ASN A 75 -11.93 -7.76 16.27
CA ASN A 75 -11.93 -6.74 15.25
C ASN A 75 -11.59 -7.31 13.87
N ASP A 76 -12.54 -8.02 13.25
CA ASP A 76 -12.42 -8.54 11.88
C ASP A 76 -12.02 -7.45 10.87
N HIS A 77 -12.21 -6.17 11.23
CA HIS A 77 -11.92 -5.02 10.39
C HIS A 77 -10.52 -4.42 10.62
N ALA A 78 -9.93 -4.61 11.80
CA ALA A 78 -8.60 -4.05 12.12
C ALA A 78 -7.49 -4.79 11.39
N VAL A 79 -7.56 -6.12 11.30
CA VAL A 79 -6.54 -6.96 10.66
C VAL A 79 -6.30 -6.60 9.19
N PRO A 80 -7.33 -6.44 8.33
CA PRO A 80 -7.13 -6.00 6.95
C PRO A 80 -6.50 -4.61 6.85
N LEU A 81 -6.84 -3.67 7.74
CA LEU A 81 -6.25 -2.32 7.75
C LEU A 81 -4.76 -2.36 8.11
N VAL A 82 -4.40 -3.15 9.13
CA VAL A 82 -3.00 -3.36 9.52
C VAL A 82 -2.20 -4.01 8.40
N LEU A 83 -2.76 -5.03 7.73
CA LEU A 83 -2.12 -5.66 6.58
C LEU A 83 -1.91 -4.67 5.43
N THR A 84 -2.89 -3.79 5.17
CA THR A 84 -2.77 -2.73 4.17
C THR A 84 -1.56 -1.83 4.47
N PHE A 85 -1.38 -1.44 5.73
CA PHE A 85 -0.24 -0.63 6.17
C PHE A 85 1.09 -1.36 6.02
N VAL A 86 1.20 -2.58 6.54
CA VAL A 86 2.44 -3.38 6.50
C VAL A 86 2.87 -3.63 5.05
N ILE A 87 1.93 -4.00 4.18
CA ILE A 87 2.24 -4.26 2.77
C ILE A 87 2.59 -2.96 2.04
N ALA A 88 1.97 -1.82 2.37
CA ALA A 88 2.36 -0.53 1.82
C ALA A 88 3.83 -0.20 2.16
N CYS A 89 4.28 -0.41 3.40
CA CYS A 89 5.68 -0.24 3.80
C CYS A 89 6.62 -1.14 2.98
N VAL A 90 6.27 -2.42 2.83
CA VAL A 90 7.04 -3.36 1.99
C VAL A 90 7.09 -2.90 0.53
N LEU A 91 5.98 -2.42 -0.01
CA LEU A 91 5.91 -1.92 -1.38
C LEU A 91 6.75 -0.67 -1.61
N VAL A 92 6.82 0.24 -0.65
CA VAL A 92 7.73 1.40 -0.74
C VAL A 92 9.18 0.93 -0.90
N ILE A 93 9.61 -0.04 -0.09
CA ILE A 93 10.96 -0.61 -0.17
C ILE A 93 11.19 -1.30 -1.53
N LEU A 94 10.28 -2.18 -1.94
CA LEU A 94 10.39 -2.92 -3.20
C LEU A 94 10.40 -1.99 -4.42
N ASN A 95 9.57 -0.96 -4.45
CA ASN A 95 9.57 0.04 -5.51
C ASN A 95 10.87 0.87 -5.51
N GLY A 96 11.41 1.22 -4.34
CA GLY A 96 12.71 1.85 -4.20
C GLY A 96 13.85 0.99 -4.77
N MET A 97 13.86 -0.31 -4.46
CA MET A 97 14.82 -1.26 -5.02
C MET A 97 14.69 -1.38 -6.55
N ASN A 98 13.48 -1.45 -7.08
CA ASN A 98 13.24 -1.47 -8.52
C ASN A 98 13.69 -0.17 -9.20
N PHE A 99 13.46 0.98 -8.55
CA PHE A 99 13.94 2.27 -9.03
C PHE A 99 15.47 2.28 -9.09
N ALA A 100 16.16 1.89 -8.03
CA ALA A 100 17.62 1.78 -8.01
C ALA A 100 18.14 0.81 -9.09
N ASN A 101 17.52 -0.36 -9.24
CA ASN A 101 17.88 -1.33 -10.28
C ASN A 101 17.66 -0.82 -11.71
N SER A 102 16.77 0.16 -11.91
CA SER A 102 16.50 0.74 -13.23
C SER A 102 17.67 1.52 -13.83
N PHE A 103 18.66 1.90 -13.02
CA PHE A 103 19.89 2.56 -13.47
C PHE A 103 20.97 1.56 -13.88
N ASN A 104 20.87 0.29 -13.48
CA ASN A 104 21.81 -0.73 -13.87
C ASN A 104 21.64 -1.09 -15.34
N THR A 105 22.76 -1.21 -16.06
CA THR A 105 22.79 -1.56 -17.49
C THR A 105 22.52 -3.04 -17.72
N TYR A 106 22.85 -3.88 -16.73
CA TYR A 106 22.68 -5.32 -16.78
C TYR A 106 21.45 -5.77 -16.00
N VAL A 107 20.59 -6.54 -16.65
CA VAL A 107 19.45 -7.19 -15.98
C VAL A 107 19.98 -8.43 -15.27
N THR A 108 20.10 -8.35 -13.95
CA THR A 108 20.44 -9.52 -13.13
C THR A 108 19.19 -10.34 -12.82
N PHE A 109 19.36 -11.65 -12.59
CA PHE A 109 18.27 -12.52 -12.12
C PHE A 109 17.57 -11.94 -10.87
N ARG A 110 18.37 -11.40 -9.94
CA ARG A 110 17.88 -10.74 -8.71
C ARG A 110 16.96 -9.57 -9.02
N ALA A 111 17.31 -8.72 -9.99
CA ALA A 111 16.47 -7.57 -10.37
C ALA A 111 15.14 -8.03 -11.00
N GLY A 112 15.16 -9.09 -11.81
CA GLY A 112 13.95 -9.70 -12.36
C GLY A 112 13.04 -10.26 -11.28
N PHE A 113 13.60 -10.97 -10.31
CA PHE A 113 12.86 -11.56 -9.20
C PHE A 113 12.20 -10.48 -8.30
N ILE A 114 12.93 -9.42 -7.92
CA ILE A 114 12.38 -8.30 -7.17
C ILE A 114 11.21 -7.66 -7.92
N LYS A 115 11.32 -7.52 -9.24
CA LYS A 115 10.25 -6.95 -10.06
C LYS A 115 8.99 -7.80 -10.00
N VAL A 116 9.09 -9.12 -10.14
CA VAL A 116 7.95 -10.05 -10.07
C VAL A 116 7.29 -9.98 -8.69
N ILE A 117 8.07 -10.03 -7.61
CA ILE A 117 7.55 -9.90 -6.26
C ILE A 117 6.83 -8.57 -6.07
N THR A 118 7.40 -7.46 -6.56
CA THR A 118 6.75 -6.14 -6.48
C THR A 118 5.38 -6.15 -7.16
N HIS A 119 5.25 -6.76 -8.32
CA HIS A 119 3.96 -6.82 -9.03
C HIS A 119 2.92 -7.67 -8.29
N LEU A 120 3.33 -8.84 -7.78
CA LEU A 120 2.47 -9.70 -6.99
C LEU A 120 2.02 -9.02 -5.70
N ALA A 121 2.95 -8.42 -4.96
CA ALA A 121 2.65 -7.68 -3.74
C ALA A 121 1.76 -6.45 -4.01
N SER A 122 1.97 -5.76 -5.15
CA SER A 122 1.12 -4.63 -5.54
C SER A 122 -0.30 -5.06 -5.85
N ALA A 123 -0.50 -6.16 -6.58
CA ALA A 123 -1.83 -6.68 -6.87
C ALA A 123 -2.56 -7.12 -5.59
N PHE A 124 -1.84 -7.80 -4.70
CA PHE A 124 -2.37 -8.23 -3.41
C PHE A 124 -2.74 -7.04 -2.51
N TRP A 125 -1.88 -6.01 -2.46
CA TRP A 125 -2.15 -4.79 -1.73
C TRP A 125 -3.40 -4.06 -2.24
N CYS A 126 -3.54 -3.90 -3.56
CA CYS A 126 -4.73 -3.27 -4.14
C CYS A 126 -6.01 -3.98 -3.71
N TYR A 127 -6.01 -5.32 -3.75
CA TYR A 127 -7.16 -6.12 -3.34
C TYR A 127 -7.48 -5.93 -1.84
N ILE A 128 -6.48 -6.07 -0.96
CA ILE A 128 -6.67 -5.94 0.49
C ILE A 128 -7.08 -4.51 0.85
N ALA A 129 -6.40 -3.48 0.33
CA ALA A 129 -6.65 -2.11 0.69
C ALA A 129 -8.07 -1.68 0.32
N ILE A 130 -8.53 -1.99 -0.90
CA ILE A 130 -9.89 -1.66 -1.31
C ILE A 130 -10.92 -2.38 -0.42
N ASN A 131 -10.75 -3.69 -0.20
CA ASN A 131 -11.67 -4.43 0.64
C ASN A 131 -11.65 -3.95 2.09
N ALA A 132 -10.47 -3.73 2.68
CA ALA A 132 -10.34 -3.26 4.05
C ALA A 132 -11.08 -1.94 4.28
N TYR A 133 -10.92 -0.99 3.37
CA TYR A 133 -11.58 0.31 3.50
C TYR A 133 -13.08 0.26 3.19
N LEU A 134 -13.53 -0.57 2.26
CA LEU A 134 -14.96 -0.69 1.94
C LEU A 134 -15.74 -1.49 2.98
N THR A 135 -15.10 -2.47 3.64
CA THR A 135 -15.77 -3.33 4.63
C THR A 135 -15.53 -2.89 6.06
N SER A 136 -14.54 -2.02 6.30
CA SER A 136 -14.26 -1.53 7.65
C SER A 136 -15.39 -0.63 8.15
N GLY A 137 -15.73 -0.76 9.43
CA GLY A 137 -16.68 0.12 10.09
C GLY A 137 -16.22 1.59 10.22
N VAL A 138 -15.06 1.94 9.65
CA VAL A 138 -14.51 3.32 9.61
C VAL A 138 -15.50 4.32 9.02
N LEU A 139 -16.31 3.89 8.03
CA LEU A 139 -17.41 4.70 7.48
C LEU A 139 -18.49 5.10 8.49
N GLN A 140 -18.67 4.31 9.56
CA GLN A 140 -19.73 4.56 10.53
C GLN A 140 -19.25 5.41 11.72
N PHE A 141 -17.98 5.35 12.04
CA PHE A 141 -17.41 5.92 13.27
C PHE A 141 -16.25 6.88 13.03
N GLY A 142 -15.70 6.93 11.82
CA GLY A 142 -14.53 7.74 11.51
C GLY A 142 -14.87 9.06 10.83
N ASP A 143 -13.88 9.97 10.79
CA ASP A 143 -13.96 11.21 10.02
C ASP A 143 -14.15 10.88 8.52
N GLN A 144 -15.29 11.30 7.98
CA GLN A 144 -15.64 11.03 6.59
C GLN A 144 -14.66 11.67 5.60
N GLN A 145 -14.06 12.81 5.93
CA GLN A 145 -13.10 13.50 5.04
C GLN A 145 -11.78 12.72 4.97
N LEU A 146 -11.24 12.31 6.11
CA LEU A 146 -10.03 11.49 6.18
C LEU A 146 -10.21 10.14 5.49
N TYR A 147 -11.38 9.52 5.70
CA TYR A 147 -11.74 8.28 5.01
C TYR A 147 -11.74 8.47 3.49
N MET A 148 -12.39 9.51 2.98
CA MET A 148 -12.45 9.78 1.54
C MET A 148 -11.07 10.06 0.94
N ILE A 149 -10.22 10.81 1.66
CA ILE A 149 -8.84 11.07 1.22
C ILE A 149 -8.07 9.76 1.11
N SER A 150 -8.14 8.89 2.12
CA SER A 150 -7.47 7.59 2.10
C SER A 150 -7.96 6.70 0.97
N LEU A 151 -9.27 6.67 0.74
CA LEU A 151 -9.87 5.89 -0.36
C LEU A 151 -9.40 6.42 -1.73
N ILE A 152 -9.36 7.74 -1.92
CA ILE A 152 -8.82 8.37 -3.13
C ILE A 152 -7.35 7.97 -3.33
N LEU A 153 -6.53 8.03 -2.29
CA LEU A 153 -5.11 7.62 -2.38
C LEU A 153 -4.96 6.16 -2.80
N ILE A 154 -5.81 5.25 -2.29
CA ILE A 154 -5.80 3.83 -2.67
C ILE A 154 -6.16 3.67 -4.15
N TYR A 155 -7.21 4.36 -4.64
CA TYR A 155 -7.59 4.31 -6.04
C TYR A 155 -6.51 4.90 -6.96
N VAL A 156 -5.90 6.02 -6.57
CA VAL A 156 -4.78 6.63 -7.31
C VAL A 156 -3.59 5.68 -7.36
N ALA A 157 -3.20 5.07 -6.24
CA ALA A 157 -2.13 4.07 -6.21
C ALA A 157 -2.45 2.89 -7.13
N THR A 158 -3.68 2.37 -7.07
CA THR A 158 -4.13 1.25 -7.92
C THR A 158 -4.05 1.61 -9.40
N ALA A 159 -4.51 2.80 -9.79
CA ALA A 159 -4.43 3.29 -11.16
C ALA A 159 -2.98 3.43 -11.65
N LEU A 160 -2.09 3.98 -10.81
CA LEU A 160 -0.67 4.12 -11.14
C LEU A 160 0.03 2.75 -11.28
N ILE A 161 -0.30 1.79 -10.42
CA ILE A 161 0.21 0.41 -10.48
C ILE A 161 -0.25 -0.24 -11.79
N ALA A 162 -1.53 -0.15 -12.14
CA ALA A 162 -2.08 -0.68 -13.37
C ALA A 162 -1.42 -0.05 -14.61
N LEU A 163 -1.29 1.28 -14.63
CA LEU A 163 -0.62 2.01 -15.70
C LEU A 163 0.84 1.57 -15.86
N ARG A 164 1.56 1.40 -14.76
CA ARG A 164 2.95 0.91 -14.81
C ARG A 164 3.03 -0.48 -15.41
N LEU A 165 2.14 -1.41 -15.03
CA LEU A 165 2.09 -2.76 -15.61
C LEU A 165 1.89 -2.73 -17.13
N VAL A 166 0.95 -1.89 -17.61
CA VAL A 166 0.70 -1.72 -19.06
C VAL A 166 1.94 -1.18 -19.77
N VAL A 167 2.57 -0.13 -19.24
CA VAL A 167 3.79 0.46 -19.84
C VAL A 167 4.93 -0.55 -19.87
N GLU A 168 5.12 -1.36 -18.83
CA GLU A 168 6.14 -2.39 -18.77
C GLU A 168 5.86 -3.54 -19.76
N LEU A 169 4.61 -3.96 -19.89
CA LEU A 169 4.19 -4.97 -20.87
C LEU A 169 4.48 -4.50 -22.29
N VAL A 170 4.03 -3.30 -22.64
CA VAL A 170 4.28 -2.71 -23.97
C VAL A 170 5.78 -2.58 -24.23
N SER A 171 6.55 -2.14 -23.23
CA SER A 171 8.01 -2.04 -23.35
C SER A 171 8.66 -3.38 -23.63
N SER A 172 8.19 -4.45 -22.98
CA SER A 172 8.70 -5.81 -23.17
C SER A 172 8.38 -6.36 -24.56
N ILE A 173 7.17 -6.12 -25.07
CA ILE A 173 6.74 -6.52 -26.41
C ILE A 173 7.59 -5.81 -27.48
N VAL A 174 7.76 -4.49 -27.35
CA VAL A 174 8.56 -3.70 -28.30
C VAL A 174 10.03 -4.17 -28.29
N ALA A 175 10.60 -4.42 -27.12
CA ALA A 175 11.97 -4.93 -27.01
C ALA A 175 12.11 -6.33 -27.65
N GLY A 176 11.15 -7.21 -27.41
CA GLY A 176 11.10 -8.56 -28.02
C GLY A 176 11.01 -8.52 -29.54
N ASN A 177 10.17 -7.65 -30.09
CA ASN A 177 10.03 -7.48 -31.53
C ASN A 177 11.32 -6.94 -32.19
N LYS A 178 11.97 -5.94 -31.55
CA LYS A 178 13.26 -5.42 -32.02
C LYS A 178 14.35 -6.51 -32.02
N ALA A 179 14.42 -7.32 -30.95
CA ALA A 179 15.38 -8.43 -30.89
C ALA A 179 15.13 -9.50 -31.96
N ARG A 180 13.85 -9.82 -32.25
CA ARG A 180 13.50 -10.76 -33.36
C ARG A 180 13.88 -10.20 -34.72
N ALA A 181 13.60 -8.90 -34.98
CA ALA A 181 13.98 -8.25 -36.22
C ALA A 181 15.51 -8.26 -36.45
N ALA A 182 16.27 -7.91 -35.40
CA ALA A 182 17.74 -7.95 -35.48
C ALA A 182 18.29 -9.34 -35.75
N ARG A 183 17.71 -10.40 -35.17
CA ARG A 183 18.10 -11.79 -35.45
C ARG A 183 17.78 -12.21 -36.88
N ARG A 184 16.67 -11.74 -37.47
CA ARG A 184 16.32 -12.01 -38.88
C ARG A 184 17.32 -11.35 -39.82
N ALA A 185 17.60 -10.04 -39.62
CA ALA A 185 18.57 -9.31 -40.41
C ALA A 185 19.98 -9.93 -40.35
N ALA A 186 20.41 -10.41 -39.19
CA ALA A 186 21.68 -11.11 -39.03
C ALA A 186 21.74 -12.47 -39.78
N ARG A 187 20.60 -13.17 -39.92
CA ARG A 187 20.51 -14.42 -40.69
C ARG A 187 20.49 -14.18 -42.20
N GLU A 188 19.95 -13.08 -42.66
CA GLU A 188 19.89 -12.68 -44.05
C GLU A 188 21.24 -12.16 -44.59
N ALA A 189 22.11 -11.68 -43.66
CA ALA A 189 23.43 -11.17 -43.96
C ALA A 189 24.56 -12.24 -43.89
N ALA A 190 24.25 -13.42 -43.35
CA ALA A 190 25.18 -14.57 -43.28
C ALA A 190 24.96 -15.60 -44.40
#